data_a4cd751e5ad1bbd233a7636b99b13467
#
_entry.id   a4cd751e5ad1bbd233a7636b99b13467
#
_cell.length_a   1.000
_cell.length_b   1.000
_cell.length_c   1.000
_cell.angle_alpha   90.00
_cell.angle_beta   90.00
_cell.angle_gamma   90.00
#
_symmetry.space_group_name_H-M   'P 1'
#
loop_
_entity.id
_entity.type
_entity.pdbx_description
1 polymer ?
#
loop_
_entity_poly.entity_id
_entity_poly.type
_entity_poly.pdbx_seq_one_letter_code
_entity_poly.pdbx_strand_id
1 'polypeptide(L)' 'MNQWQPCKHRIFIKRLRKLGFKGPYSGTRHQFMVYKNHRLTIPSISEYSIPQLRMMIREIEAIISQTIAPDEWNNLA' A
#
# COMPACT_ATOMS: atom_id res chain seq x y z
N MET A 1 -8.52 -7.48 -17.86
CA MET A 1 -8.00 -6.15 -18.06
C MET A 1 -7.40 -5.60 -16.81
N ASN A 2 -6.26 -4.96 -16.94
CA ASN A 2 -5.44 -4.56 -15.81
C ASN A 2 -5.79 -3.15 -15.38
N GLN A 3 -6.77 -3.04 -14.49
CA GLN A 3 -7.24 -1.75 -14.02
C GLN A 3 -7.08 -1.66 -12.51
N TRP A 4 -6.89 -0.44 -12.04
CA TRP A 4 -6.93 -0.17 -10.62
C TRP A 4 -8.36 -0.39 -10.11
N GLN A 5 -8.47 -0.96 -8.93
CA GLN A 5 -9.76 -1.22 -8.30
C GLN A 5 -9.71 -0.78 -6.85
N PRO A 6 -10.87 -0.47 -6.24
CA PRO A 6 -10.88 -0.20 -4.80
C PRO A 6 -10.26 -1.35 -4.05
N CYS A 7 -9.61 -1.06 -2.95
CA CYS A 7 -8.85 -2.07 -2.22
C CYS A 7 -9.21 -2.00 -0.74
N LYS A 8 -9.57 -3.14 -0.17
CA LYS A 8 -9.86 -3.21 1.25
C LYS A 8 -8.58 -3.08 2.05
N HIS A 9 -8.70 -2.46 3.21
CA HIS A 9 -7.56 -2.19 4.09
C HIS A 9 -6.71 -3.44 4.35
N ARG A 10 -7.33 -4.55 4.72
CA ARG A 10 -6.58 -5.77 5.05
C ARG A 10 -5.84 -6.33 3.84
N ILE A 11 -6.42 -6.21 2.65
CA ILE A 11 -5.79 -6.67 1.41
C ILE A 11 -4.61 -5.77 1.07
N PHE A 12 -4.78 -4.47 1.26
CA PHE A 12 -3.72 -3.49 1.06
C PHE A 12 -2.50 -3.83 1.94
N ILE A 13 -2.73 -4.12 3.21
CA ILE A 13 -1.66 -4.49 4.14
C ILE A 13 -0.96 -5.78 3.69
N LYS A 14 -1.73 -6.79 3.27
CA LYS A 14 -1.14 -8.05 2.79
C LYS A 14 -0.24 -7.82 1.59
N ARG A 15 -0.70 -7.01 0.65
CA ARG A 15 0.07 -6.71 -0.56
C ARG A 15 1.34 -5.94 -0.25
N LEU A 16 1.27 -5.00 0.70
CA LEU A 16 2.48 -4.29 1.15
C LEU A 16 3.50 -5.25 1.72
N ARG A 17 3.05 -6.23 2.51
CA ARG A 17 3.97 -7.23 3.04
C ARG A 17 4.64 -8.03 1.93
N LYS A 18 3.90 -8.35 0.88
CA LYS A 18 4.47 -9.06 -0.27
C LYS A 18 5.52 -8.22 -1.00
N LEU A 19 5.39 -6.90 -0.96
CA LEU A 19 6.39 -6.00 -1.52
C LEU A 19 7.62 -5.84 -0.63
N GLY A 20 7.56 -6.32 0.61
CA GLY A 20 8.68 -6.24 1.52
C GLY A 20 8.50 -5.25 2.66
N PHE A 21 7.35 -4.65 2.79
CA PHE A 21 7.05 -3.78 3.93
C PHE A 21 6.81 -4.62 5.18
N LYS A 22 7.14 -4.05 6.31
CA LYS A 22 6.90 -4.66 7.63
C LYS A 22 5.86 -3.85 8.39
N GLY A 23 5.11 -4.53 9.23
CA GLY A 23 4.06 -3.91 10.03
C GLY A 23 2.72 -4.58 9.78
N PRO A 24 1.63 -3.90 10.09
CA PRO A 24 1.56 -2.49 10.51
C PRO A 24 1.98 -2.27 11.96
N TYR A 25 2.56 -1.11 12.21
CA TYR A 25 2.93 -0.68 13.56
C TYR A 25 2.00 0.44 13.99
N SER A 26 1.81 0.59 15.29
CA SER A 26 0.96 1.64 15.83
C SER A 26 1.72 2.95 15.92
N GLY A 27 1.18 3.99 15.31
CA GLY A 27 1.69 5.35 15.45
C GLY A 27 0.82 6.14 16.42
N THR A 28 1.08 7.44 16.51
CA THR A 28 0.33 8.32 17.40
C THR A 28 -1.13 8.47 16.96
N ARG A 29 -1.36 8.61 15.66
CA ARG A 29 -2.70 8.79 15.08
C ARG A 29 -3.06 7.72 14.09
N HIS A 30 -2.08 7.24 13.33
CA HIS A 30 -2.29 6.28 12.27
C HIS A 30 -1.29 5.16 12.38
N GLN A 31 -1.67 3.99 11.87
CA GLN A 31 -0.71 2.93 11.68
C GLN A 31 0.28 3.31 10.59
N PHE A 32 1.41 2.65 10.58
CA PHE A 32 2.40 2.84 9.52
C PHE A 32 3.08 1.52 9.21
N MET A 33 3.62 1.43 8.01
CA MET A 33 4.44 0.30 7.61
C MET A 33 5.83 0.80 7.23
N VAL A 34 6.80 -0.09 7.27
CA VAL A 34 8.20 0.29 7.08
C VAL A 34 8.82 -0.55 5.98
N TYR A 35 9.54 0.11 5.09
CA TYR A 35 10.36 -0.54 4.07
C TYR A 35 11.77 0.05 4.21
N LYS A 36 12.72 -0.77 4.67
CA LYS A 36 14.08 -0.31 4.98
C LYS A 36 14.00 0.89 5.95
N ASN A 37 14.45 2.06 5.55
CA ASN A 37 14.43 3.25 6.40
C ASN A 37 13.23 4.15 6.15
N HIS A 38 12.27 3.70 5.34
CA HIS A 38 11.15 4.53 4.94
C HIS A 38 9.88 4.11 5.65
N ARG A 39 9.10 5.10 6.06
CA ARG A 39 7.84 4.88 6.75
C ARG A 39 6.69 5.32 5.85
N LEU A 40 5.68 4.45 5.75
CA LEU A 40 4.47 4.75 4.99
C LEU A 40 3.29 4.80 5.95
N THR A 41 2.67 5.97 6.08
CA THR A 41 1.48 6.14 6.91
C THR A 41 0.29 5.47 6.25
N ILE A 42 -0.47 4.72 7.02
CA ILE A 42 -1.62 3.96 6.52
C ILE A 42 -2.90 4.63 7.00
N PRO A 43 -3.71 5.21 6.10
CA PRO A 43 -4.99 5.79 6.51
C PRO A 43 -5.91 4.74 7.14
N SER A 44 -6.61 5.14 8.20
CA SER A 44 -7.46 4.23 8.97
C SER A 44 -8.87 4.21 8.40
N ILE A 45 -9.01 3.64 7.22
CA ILE A 45 -10.30 3.48 6.55
C ILE A 45 -10.44 2.02 6.12
N SER A 46 -11.67 1.56 6.01
CA SER A 46 -11.91 0.14 5.71
C SER A 46 -11.65 -0.22 4.26
N GLU A 47 -11.77 0.74 3.36
CA GLU A 47 -11.55 0.50 1.94
C GLU A 47 -11.03 1.77 1.29
N TYR A 48 -10.03 1.62 0.44
CA TYR A 48 -9.45 2.72 -0.31
C TYR A 48 -10.13 2.81 -1.67
N SER A 49 -10.62 4.00 -2.01
CA SER A 49 -11.14 4.28 -3.35
C SER A 49 -9.97 4.23 -4.35
N ILE A 50 -10.31 4.17 -5.64
CA ILE A 50 -9.29 4.16 -6.68
C ILE A 50 -8.36 5.37 -6.59
N PRO A 51 -8.86 6.62 -6.45
CA PRO A 51 -7.95 7.76 -6.32
C PRO A 51 -7.06 7.69 -5.07
N GLN A 52 -7.62 7.23 -3.95
CA GLN A 52 -6.84 7.07 -2.72
C GLN A 52 -5.76 6.01 -2.89
N LEU A 53 -6.14 4.88 -3.46
CA LEU A 53 -5.19 3.79 -3.71
C LEU A 53 -4.06 4.27 -4.62
N ARG A 54 -4.39 4.98 -5.68
CA ARG A 54 -3.36 5.45 -6.61
C ARG A 54 -2.40 6.44 -5.97
N MET A 55 -2.91 7.28 -5.08
CA MET A 55 -2.04 8.16 -4.29
C MET A 55 -1.05 7.34 -3.46
N MET A 56 -1.55 6.31 -2.78
CA MET A 56 -0.71 5.44 -1.97
C MET A 56 0.29 4.67 -2.83
N ILE A 57 -0.13 4.19 -4.00
CA ILE A 57 0.76 3.49 -4.92
C ILE A 57 1.93 4.38 -5.33
N ARG A 58 1.69 5.66 -5.58
CA ARG A 58 2.77 6.60 -5.94
C ARG A 58 3.79 6.73 -4.81
N GLU A 59 3.32 6.80 -3.57
CA GLU A 59 4.21 6.83 -2.42
C GLU A 59 5.02 5.54 -2.31
N ILE A 60 4.36 4.41 -2.49
CA ILE A 60 5.01 3.10 -2.44
C ILE A 60 6.08 3.02 -3.52
N GLU A 61 5.75 3.41 -4.74
CA GLU A 61 6.70 3.39 -5.86
C GLU A 61 7.95 4.23 -5.55
N ALA A 62 7.75 5.39 -4.96
CA ALA A 62 8.88 6.24 -4.58
C ALA A 62 9.75 5.56 -3.52
N ILE A 63 9.13 4.89 -2.55
CA ILE A 63 9.84 4.23 -1.47
C ILE A 63 10.65 3.04 -1.98
N ILE A 64 10.05 2.19 -2.81
CA ILE A 64 10.73 0.97 -3.29
C ILE A 64 11.51 1.20 -4.58
N SER A 65 11.44 2.40 -5.15
CA SER A 65 12.13 2.76 -6.40
C SER A 65 11.76 1.88 -7.57
N GLN A 66 10.49 1.53 -7.67
CA GLN A 66 9.96 0.72 -8.76
C GLN A 66 8.57 1.19 -9.12
N THR A 67 8.20 1.06 -10.40
CA THR A 67 6.82 1.29 -10.81
C THR A 67 6.00 0.04 -10.58
N ILE A 68 4.72 0.22 -10.29
CA ILE A 68 3.81 -0.89 -10.04
C ILE A 68 2.63 -0.75 -11.00
N ALA A 69 2.50 -1.72 -11.90
CA ALA A 69 1.36 -1.76 -12.81
C ALA A 69 0.13 -2.32 -12.08
N PRO A 70 -1.09 -2.00 -12.55
CA PRO A 70 -2.30 -2.50 -11.89
C PRO A 70 -2.36 -4.02 -11.76
N ASP A 71 -1.95 -4.75 -12.78
CA ASP A 71 -1.96 -6.21 -12.71
C ASP A 71 -0.93 -6.74 -11.72
N GLU A 72 0.23 -6.10 -11.63
CA GLU A 72 1.21 -6.49 -10.62
C GLU A 72 0.64 -6.32 -9.21
N TRP A 73 0.02 -5.19 -8.96
CA TRP A 73 -0.59 -4.90 -7.67
C TRP A 73 -1.71 -5.89 -7.36
N ASN A 74 -2.60 -6.13 -8.32
CA ASN A 74 -3.73 -7.02 -8.12
C ASN A 74 -3.33 -8.48 -7.89
N ASN A 75 -2.15 -8.87 -8.35
CA ASN A 75 -1.65 -10.23 -8.21
C ASN A 75 -0.78 -10.45 -6.97
N LEU A 76 -0.49 -9.38 -6.23
CA LEU A 76 0.17 -9.50 -4.95
C LEU A 76 -0.86 -9.99 -3.93
N ALA A 77 -0.69 -11.07 -3.33
CA ALA A 77 -1.61 -11.47 -2.27
C ALA A 77 -1.28 -12.81 -1.74
#